data_d7f44f4fb1e6da837327a7d6bef947ba
#
_entry.id   d7f44f4fb1e6da837327a7d6bef947ba
#
_cell.length_a   1.000
_cell.length_b   1.000
_cell.length_c   1.000
_cell.angle_alpha   90.00
_cell.angle_beta   90.00
_cell.angle_gamma   90.00
#
_symmetry.space_group_name_H-M   'P 1'
#
loop_
_entity.id
_entity.type
_entity.pdbx_description
1 polymer ?
#
loop_
_entity_poly.entity_id
_entity_poly.type
_entity_poly.pdbx_seq_one_letter_code
_entity_poly.pdbx_strand_id
1 'polypeptide(L)'
;DRENGCIRSIEHAFSQEGGLAVLYGNVAEDGCIVKTAGVDESILKFNGTARIYESQDDAVAGILGDEVKAGDVVFIRYEGPRGGPGMQEMLYPTSYLKSKGLGKHCALVTDGRFSGGTSGLSIGHCSPEAASGGGIGLVEDGDKIEIDIPNRSINIVISDEALAERRAKMEASDKPWKPKDRVREVSTSLKTFAALATSA
;
A
#
# COMPACT_ATOMS: atom_id res chain seq x y z
N ASP A 1 -26.76 24.56 15.69
CA ASP A 1 -26.84 23.42 16.59
C ASP A 1 -25.53 22.61 16.49
N ARG A 2 -24.70 22.65 17.55
CA ARG A 2 -23.42 21.96 17.62
C ARG A 2 -23.49 20.55 18.22
N GLU A 3 -24.66 20.15 18.67
CA GLU A 3 -24.91 18.81 19.21
C GLU A 3 -25.48 17.88 18.13
N ASN A 4 -26.48 18.35 17.39
CA ASN A 4 -27.26 17.52 16.45
C ASN A 4 -27.18 17.99 15.00
N GLY A 5 -26.54 19.14 14.75
CA GLY A 5 -26.40 19.69 13.40
C GLY A 5 -25.35 18.99 12.53
N CYS A 6 -25.18 19.48 11.32
CA CYS A 6 -24.15 18.98 10.38
C CYS A 6 -22.74 19.46 10.75
N ILE A 7 -22.59 20.54 11.52
CA ILE A 7 -21.32 21.03 12.08
C ILE A 7 -21.42 20.87 13.58
N ARG A 8 -20.64 19.97 14.16
CA ARG A 8 -20.68 19.58 15.56
C ARG A 8 -19.47 20.07 16.35
N SER A 9 -19.61 20.14 17.67
CA SER A 9 -18.47 20.27 18.56
C SER A 9 -17.71 18.95 18.64
N ILE A 10 -16.49 18.98 19.20
CA ILE A 10 -15.66 17.79 19.34
C ILE A 10 -16.30 16.71 20.21
N GLU A 11 -17.07 17.14 21.24
CA GLU A 11 -17.79 16.25 22.15
C GLU A 11 -18.94 15.50 21.46
N HIS A 12 -19.49 16.11 20.38
CA HIS A 12 -20.61 15.56 19.62
C HIS A 12 -20.20 15.15 18.19
N ALA A 13 -18.89 14.94 17.96
CA ALA A 13 -18.36 14.56 16.67
C ALA A 13 -19.00 13.24 16.17
N PHE A 14 -19.17 13.13 14.85
CA PHE A 14 -19.64 11.88 14.22
C PHE A 14 -18.65 10.73 14.41
N SER A 15 -17.37 11.05 14.56
CA SER A 15 -16.29 10.12 14.81
C SER A 15 -15.20 10.82 15.63
N GLN A 16 -14.56 10.10 16.53
CA GLN A 16 -13.43 10.60 17.31
C GLN A 16 -12.15 10.69 16.47
N GLU A 17 -12.06 9.89 15.41
CA GLU A 17 -10.94 9.82 14.51
C GLU A 17 -11.26 10.54 13.19
N GLY A 18 -10.22 11.09 12.54
CA GLY A 18 -10.33 11.62 11.20
C GLY A 18 -10.51 10.54 10.13
N GLY A 19 -10.75 10.95 8.88
CA GLY A 19 -10.92 10.04 7.74
C GLY A 19 -9.62 9.43 7.18
N LEU A 20 -8.46 9.77 7.75
CA LEU A 20 -7.13 9.27 7.37
C LEU A 20 -6.39 8.81 8.62
N ALA A 21 -5.62 7.75 8.48
CA ALA A 21 -4.70 7.27 9.51
C ALA A 21 -3.32 6.98 8.92
N VAL A 22 -2.28 7.23 9.70
CA VAL A 22 -0.91 6.79 9.38
C VAL A 22 -0.66 5.50 10.13
N LEU A 23 -0.15 4.49 9.40
CA LEU A 23 0.30 3.21 9.99
C LEU A 23 1.81 3.13 9.87
N TYR A 24 2.45 2.43 10.81
CA TYR A 24 3.88 2.20 10.87
C TYR A 24 4.17 0.71 11.04
N GLY A 25 5.36 0.28 10.67
CA GLY A 25 5.81 -1.08 10.86
C GLY A 25 6.91 -1.47 9.88
N ASN A 26 7.26 -2.75 9.86
CA ASN A 26 8.35 -3.23 9.03
C ASN A 26 8.06 -3.22 7.52
N VAL A 27 6.81 -2.96 7.11
CA VAL A 27 6.41 -2.71 5.71
C VAL A 27 6.66 -1.25 5.32
N ALA A 28 6.50 -0.32 6.26
CA ALA A 28 6.57 1.12 6.04
C ALA A 28 7.13 1.81 7.30
N GLU A 29 8.46 1.84 7.40
CA GLU A 29 9.17 2.33 8.58
C GLU A 29 8.91 3.81 8.83
N ASP A 30 8.81 4.63 7.76
CA ASP A 30 8.49 6.06 7.82
C ASP A 30 6.99 6.34 7.76
N GLY A 31 6.18 5.28 7.67
CA GLY A 31 4.73 5.34 7.66
C GLY A 31 4.10 5.13 6.29
N CYS A 32 2.80 4.85 6.33
CA CYS A 32 1.92 4.77 5.17
C CYS A 32 0.53 5.31 5.53
N ILE A 33 -0.29 5.63 4.54
CA ILE A 33 -1.57 6.28 4.75
C ILE A 33 -2.71 5.36 4.36
N VAL A 34 -3.67 5.18 5.26
CA VAL A 34 -4.96 4.53 4.99
C VAL A 34 -6.09 5.54 5.08
N LYS A 35 -7.00 5.48 4.11
CA LYS A 35 -8.25 6.25 4.14
C LYS A 35 -9.31 5.48 4.95
N THR A 36 -9.36 5.72 6.24
CA THR A 36 -10.24 5.00 7.20
C THR A 36 -11.72 5.20 6.91
N ALA A 37 -12.11 6.37 6.39
CA ALA A 37 -13.50 6.66 6.00
C ALA A 37 -14.06 5.73 4.89
N GLY A 38 -13.21 5.02 4.17
CA GLY A 38 -13.59 4.06 3.13
C GLY A 38 -13.50 2.59 3.54
N VAL A 39 -13.04 2.32 4.76
CA VAL A 39 -12.82 0.97 5.29
C VAL A 39 -14.04 0.49 6.05
N ASP A 40 -14.49 -0.74 5.79
CA ASP A 40 -15.54 -1.38 6.57
C ASP A 40 -15.03 -1.70 7.98
N GLU A 41 -15.85 -1.49 9.00
CA GLU A 41 -15.46 -1.70 10.41
C GLU A 41 -15.00 -3.14 10.68
N SER A 42 -15.50 -4.12 9.94
CA SER A 42 -15.13 -5.53 10.09
C SER A 42 -13.69 -5.86 9.67
N ILE A 43 -13.03 -4.96 8.91
CA ILE A 43 -11.66 -5.14 8.40
C ILE A 43 -10.69 -4.06 8.86
N LEU A 44 -11.02 -3.33 9.94
CA LEU A 44 -10.07 -2.40 10.59
C LEU A 44 -8.85 -3.14 11.18
N LYS A 45 -9.01 -4.43 11.49
CA LYS A 45 -7.92 -5.38 11.74
C LYS A 45 -8.00 -6.45 10.67
N PHE A 46 -6.94 -6.61 9.91
CA PHE A 46 -6.89 -7.53 8.80
C PHE A 46 -5.61 -8.34 8.81
N ASN A 47 -5.78 -9.67 8.76
CA ASN A 47 -4.68 -10.61 8.63
C ASN A 47 -4.84 -11.32 7.29
N GLY A 48 -3.83 -11.21 6.45
CA GLY A 48 -3.91 -11.76 5.10
C GLY A 48 -2.60 -12.36 4.60
N THR A 49 -2.64 -12.79 3.36
CA THR A 49 -1.49 -13.38 2.69
C THR A 49 -1.04 -12.46 1.56
N ALA A 50 0.23 -12.12 1.52
CA ALA A 50 0.78 -11.23 0.50
C ALA A 50 0.67 -11.82 -0.91
N ARG A 51 0.21 -11.01 -1.85
CA ARG A 51 0.24 -11.22 -3.28
C ARG A 51 0.95 -10.06 -3.94
N ILE A 52 2.10 -10.30 -4.58
CA ILE A 52 3.02 -9.26 -5.02
C ILE A 52 2.88 -8.98 -6.52
N TYR A 53 2.76 -7.69 -6.86
CA TYR A 53 2.85 -7.18 -8.22
C TYR A 53 3.85 -6.02 -8.27
N GLU A 54 4.64 -5.97 -9.31
CA GLU A 54 5.67 -4.94 -9.48
C GLU A 54 5.24 -3.80 -10.42
N SER A 55 3.96 -3.78 -10.80
CA SER A 55 3.31 -2.69 -11.52
C SER A 55 1.81 -2.69 -11.28
N GLN A 56 1.16 -1.55 -11.54
CA GLN A 56 -0.30 -1.47 -11.54
C GLN A 56 -0.91 -2.37 -12.61
N ASP A 57 -0.30 -2.43 -13.80
CA ASP A 57 -0.82 -3.20 -14.93
C ASP A 57 -0.82 -4.70 -14.63
N ASP A 58 0.25 -5.22 -14.02
CA ASP A 58 0.33 -6.62 -13.60
C ASP A 58 -0.71 -6.93 -12.52
N ALA A 59 -0.89 -6.02 -11.56
CA ALA A 59 -1.93 -6.18 -10.52
C ALA A 59 -3.34 -6.20 -11.14
N VAL A 60 -3.61 -5.35 -12.11
CA VAL A 60 -4.89 -5.34 -12.84
C VAL A 60 -5.09 -6.67 -13.58
N ALA A 61 -4.07 -7.16 -14.28
CA ALA A 61 -4.13 -8.44 -14.96
C ALA A 61 -4.41 -9.60 -13.97
N GLY A 62 -3.69 -9.64 -12.85
CA GLY A 62 -3.87 -10.66 -11.81
C GLY A 62 -5.25 -10.61 -11.15
N ILE A 63 -5.78 -9.41 -10.85
CA ILE A 63 -7.13 -9.25 -10.30
C ILE A 63 -8.18 -9.74 -11.29
N LEU A 64 -8.09 -9.32 -12.56
CA LEU A 64 -9.03 -9.71 -13.60
C LEU A 64 -8.92 -11.21 -13.95
N GLY A 65 -7.69 -11.76 -13.89
CA GLY A 65 -7.38 -13.18 -14.10
C GLY A 65 -7.74 -14.10 -12.94
N ASP A 66 -8.39 -13.58 -11.88
CA ASP A 66 -8.78 -14.36 -10.69
C ASP A 66 -7.59 -14.96 -9.90
N GLU A 67 -6.40 -14.36 -9.98
CA GLU A 67 -5.26 -14.76 -9.16
C GLU A 67 -5.45 -14.31 -7.70
N VAL A 68 -6.04 -13.11 -7.50
CA VAL A 68 -6.32 -12.55 -6.18
C VAL A 68 -7.56 -13.20 -5.58
N LYS A 69 -7.45 -13.63 -4.33
CA LYS A 69 -8.51 -14.32 -3.58
C LYS A 69 -8.87 -13.56 -2.30
N ALA A 70 -10.03 -13.89 -1.74
CA ALA A 70 -10.41 -13.39 -0.42
C ALA A 70 -9.34 -13.78 0.62
N GLY A 71 -8.92 -12.83 1.43
CA GLY A 71 -7.83 -12.97 2.40
C GLY A 71 -6.47 -12.53 1.89
N ASP A 72 -6.35 -12.12 0.62
CA ASP A 72 -5.08 -11.61 0.10
C ASP A 72 -4.86 -10.14 0.50
N VAL A 73 -3.59 -9.81 0.73
CA VAL A 73 -3.07 -8.45 0.77
C VAL A 73 -2.30 -8.21 -0.52
N VAL A 74 -2.89 -7.44 -1.41
CA VAL A 74 -2.34 -7.15 -2.73
C VAL A 74 -1.30 -6.04 -2.61
N PHE A 75 -0.04 -6.36 -2.85
CA PHE A 75 1.05 -5.39 -2.89
C PHE A 75 1.32 -4.95 -4.31
N ILE A 76 1.30 -3.63 -4.54
CA ILE A 76 1.72 -3.01 -5.81
C ILE A 76 2.88 -2.09 -5.49
N ARG A 77 4.09 -2.49 -5.85
CA ARG A 77 5.31 -1.80 -5.49
C ARG A 77 6.05 -1.24 -6.71
N TYR A 78 7.00 -0.35 -6.47
CA TYR A 78 7.72 0.44 -7.50
C TYR A 78 6.82 1.41 -8.27
N GLU A 79 5.77 1.91 -7.62
CA GLU A 79 4.88 2.94 -8.14
C GLU A 79 5.02 4.28 -7.38
N GLY A 80 5.97 4.37 -6.47
CA GLY A 80 6.36 5.60 -5.78
C GLY A 80 7.11 6.59 -6.68
N PRO A 81 7.52 7.73 -6.13
CA PRO A 81 8.13 8.81 -6.92
C PRO A 81 9.45 8.45 -7.59
N ARG A 82 10.22 7.49 -7.06
CA ARG A 82 11.45 6.98 -7.68
C ARG A 82 11.21 5.77 -8.55
N GLY A 83 10.48 4.77 -8.03
CA GLY A 83 10.22 3.51 -8.72
C GLY A 83 9.24 3.66 -9.89
N GLY A 84 8.22 4.50 -9.71
CA GLY A 84 7.18 4.82 -10.67
C GLY A 84 7.02 6.32 -10.91
N PRO A 85 8.02 7.02 -11.50
CA PRO A 85 7.97 8.46 -11.65
C PRO A 85 6.70 8.95 -12.32
N GLY A 86 6.03 9.91 -11.67
CA GLY A 86 4.68 10.37 -12.02
C GLY A 86 3.60 9.79 -11.09
N MET A 87 3.93 8.74 -10.31
CA MET A 87 3.05 8.11 -9.32
C MET A 87 1.64 7.89 -9.87
N GLN A 88 1.50 6.91 -10.74
CA GLN A 88 0.22 6.54 -11.33
C GLN A 88 -0.81 6.24 -10.23
N GLU A 89 -2.01 6.81 -10.37
CA GLU A 89 -3.08 6.60 -9.40
C GLU A 89 -3.63 5.17 -9.48
N MET A 90 -3.86 4.53 -8.32
CA MET A 90 -4.33 3.14 -8.20
C MET A 90 -5.86 3.01 -8.32
N LEU A 91 -6.47 3.71 -9.27
CA LEU A 91 -7.92 3.66 -9.49
C LEU A 91 -8.40 2.28 -9.97
N TYR A 92 -7.72 1.72 -10.97
CA TYR A 92 -8.14 0.47 -11.60
C TYR A 92 -8.07 -0.73 -10.65
N PRO A 93 -6.96 -0.99 -9.93
CA PRO A 93 -6.89 -2.11 -8.98
C PRO A 93 -8.01 -2.06 -7.92
N THR A 94 -8.27 -0.89 -7.34
CA THR A 94 -9.33 -0.74 -6.32
C THR A 94 -10.72 -0.95 -6.89
N SER A 95 -10.98 -0.43 -8.09
CA SER A 95 -12.26 -0.58 -8.78
C SER A 95 -12.53 -2.04 -9.16
N TYR A 96 -11.51 -2.76 -9.64
CA TYR A 96 -11.66 -4.17 -10.03
C TYR A 96 -11.79 -5.09 -8.82
N LEU A 97 -11.05 -4.87 -7.73
CA LEU A 97 -11.28 -5.59 -6.47
C LEU A 97 -12.73 -5.43 -6.00
N LYS A 98 -13.27 -4.21 -6.05
CA LYS A 98 -14.65 -3.93 -5.69
C LYS A 98 -15.64 -4.62 -6.63
N SER A 99 -15.44 -4.55 -7.95
CA SER A 99 -16.33 -5.17 -8.95
C SER A 99 -16.37 -6.69 -8.87
N LYS A 100 -15.28 -7.31 -8.43
CA LYS A 100 -15.19 -8.76 -8.17
C LYS A 100 -15.72 -9.17 -6.78
N GLY A 101 -16.27 -8.24 -6.00
CA GLY A 101 -16.78 -8.53 -4.65
C GLY A 101 -15.68 -8.71 -3.59
N LEU A 102 -14.42 -8.41 -3.92
CA LEU A 102 -13.27 -8.58 -3.02
C LEU A 102 -13.00 -7.36 -2.13
N GLY A 103 -13.70 -6.24 -2.33
CA GLY A 103 -13.41 -4.97 -1.65
C GLY A 103 -13.52 -4.98 -0.12
N LYS A 104 -14.20 -5.99 0.47
CA LYS A 104 -14.27 -6.21 1.92
C LYS A 104 -13.46 -7.43 2.39
N HIS A 105 -12.78 -8.11 1.47
CA HIS A 105 -12.11 -9.37 1.73
C HIS A 105 -10.62 -9.35 1.39
N CYS A 106 -10.13 -8.24 0.85
CA CYS A 106 -8.74 -8.01 0.50
C CYS A 106 -8.28 -6.65 1.01
N ALA A 107 -6.98 -6.53 1.26
CA ALA A 107 -6.31 -5.25 1.40
C ALA A 107 -5.47 -4.95 0.15
N LEU A 108 -5.23 -3.67 -0.14
CA LEU A 108 -4.31 -3.23 -1.17
C LEU A 108 -3.28 -2.28 -0.56
N VAL A 109 -2.01 -2.57 -0.77
CA VAL A 109 -0.87 -1.83 -0.21
C VAL A 109 0.07 -1.41 -1.32
N THR A 110 0.48 -0.14 -1.36
CA THR A 110 1.36 0.39 -2.40
C THR A 110 2.26 1.51 -1.91
N ASP A 111 3.42 1.65 -2.51
CA ASP A 111 4.25 2.86 -2.42
C ASP A 111 3.78 3.98 -3.39
N GLY A 112 2.80 3.68 -4.24
CA GLY A 112 2.08 4.65 -5.05
C GLY A 112 0.98 5.39 -4.27
N ARG A 113 0.01 5.96 -4.98
CA ARG A 113 -1.04 6.82 -4.42
C ARG A 113 -2.45 6.39 -4.78
N PHE A 114 -3.42 6.83 -3.94
CA PHE A 114 -4.84 6.69 -4.16
C PHE A 114 -5.54 8.06 -4.24
N SER A 115 -6.71 8.09 -4.88
CA SER A 115 -7.58 9.27 -4.86
C SER A 115 -8.50 9.30 -3.64
N GLY A 116 -9.11 10.46 -3.42
CA GLY A 116 -10.13 10.63 -2.39
C GLY A 116 -11.38 9.77 -2.59
N GLY A 117 -11.66 9.30 -3.80
CA GLY A 117 -12.80 8.43 -4.13
C GLY A 117 -12.58 6.94 -3.84
N THR A 118 -11.36 6.53 -3.46
CA THR A 118 -11.02 5.14 -3.17
C THR A 118 -11.82 4.58 -1.99
N SER A 119 -12.28 3.34 -2.12
CA SER A 119 -12.99 2.58 -1.08
C SER A 119 -12.33 1.22 -0.85
N GLY A 120 -12.62 0.61 0.29
CA GLY A 120 -11.96 -0.63 0.74
C GLY A 120 -10.69 -0.35 1.53
N LEU A 121 -10.03 -1.41 2.00
CA LEU A 121 -8.79 -1.32 2.77
C LEU A 121 -7.62 -1.04 1.82
N SER A 122 -7.41 0.24 1.51
CA SER A 122 -6.38 0.72 0.60
C SER A 122 -5.37 1.58 1.34
N ILE A 123 -4.11 1.17 1.31
CA ILE A 123 -2.98 1.74 2.04
C ILE A 123 -1.94 2.19 1.01
N GLY A 124 -1.70 3.49 0.94
CA GLY A 124 -0.77 4.09 -0.01
C GLY A 124 0.38 4.83 0.65
N HIS A 125 1.25 5.38 -0.19
CA HIS A 125 2.41 6.15 0.27
C HIS A 125 3.27 5.38 1.27
N CYS A 126 3.48 4.06 1.05
CA CYS A 126 4.39 3.30 1.90
C CYS A 126 5.81 3.87 1.80
N SER A 127 6.31 4.35 2.90
CA SER A 127 7.59 5.03 2.99
C SER A 127 8.54 4.35 3.99
N PRO A 128 9.81 4.20 3.63
CA PRO A 128 10.41 4.44 2.30
C PRO A 128 9.80 3.56 1.22
N GLU A 129 9.69 4.08 -0.04
CA GLU A 129 9.23 3.28 -1.17
C GLU A 129 10.17 2.11 -1.50
N ALA A 130 9.69 1.10 -2.23
CA ALA A 130 10.51 -0.06 -2.61
C ALA A 130 11.81 0.33 -3.33
N ALA A 131 11.75 1.29 -4.26
CA ALA A 131 12.92 1.79 -5.00
C ALA A 131 13.90 2.60 -4.14
N SER A 132 13.54 2.95 -2.91
CA SER A 132 14.38 3.64 -1.93
C SER A 132 14.83 2.73 -0.78
N GLY A 133 14.62 1.42 -0.89
CA GLY A 133 15.05 0.45 0.11
C GLY A 133 14.06 0.22 1.24
N GLY A 134 12.81 0.66 1.09
CA GLY A 134 11.76 0.46 2.09
C GLY A 134 11.34 -1.00 2.27
N GLY A 135 10.76 -1.30 3.43
CA GLY A 135 10.32 -2.65 3.83
C GLY A 135 9.30 -3.27 2.89
N ILE A 136 8.48 -2.44 2.22
CA ILE A 136 7.55 -2.91 1.17
C ILE A 136 8.28 -3.68 0.06
N GLY A 137 9.55 -3.32 -0.25
CA GLY A 137 10.37 -4.01 -1.25
C GLY A 137 10.82 -5.41 -0.82
N LEU A 138 10.76 -5.73 0.49
CA LEU A 138 11.19 -6.99 1.07
C LEU A 138 10.06 -8.00 1.28
N VAL A 139 8.81 -7.60 1.04
CA VAL A 139 7.66 -8.51 1.11
C VAL A 139 7.79 -9.57 0.02
N GLU A 140 7.59 -10.83 0.38
CA GLU A 140 7.59 -11.97 -0.55
C GLU A 140 6.17 -12.53 -0.73
N ASP A 141 5.90 -13.11 -1.88
CA ASP A 141 4.60 -13.72 -2.17
C ASP A 141 4.31 -14.85 -1.17
N GLY A 142 3.13 -14.83 -0.57
CA GLY A 142 2.76 -15.79 0.46
C GLY A 142 3.06 -15.38 1.90
N ASP A 143 3.76 -14.28 2.16
CA ASP A 143 3.98 -13.75 3.51
C ASP A 143 2.69 -13.50 4.26
N LYS A 144 2.72 -13.70 5.58
CA LYS A 144 1.62 -13.28 6.44
C LYS A 144 1.76 -11.81 6.79
N ILE A 145 0.68 -11.07 6.59
CA ILE A 145 0.62 -9.62 6.81
C ILE A 145 -0.41 -9.34 7.88
N GLU A 146 -0.04 -8.53 8.85
CA GLU A 146 -0.93 -7.99 9.87
C GLU A 146 -1.11 -6.50 9.68
N ILE A 147 -2.38 -6.07 9.59
CA ILE A 147 -2.80 -4.66 9.51
C ILE A 147 -3.72 -4.39 10.70
N ASP A 148 -3.36 -3.44 11.55
CA ASP A 148 -4.17 -3.01 12.69
C ASP A 148 -4.31 -1.48 12.67
N ILE A 149 -5.40 -0.99 12.09
CA ILE A 149 -5.67 0.45 11.97
C ILE A 149 -5.85 1.10 13.35
N PRO A 150 -6.62 0.53 14.30
CA PRO A 150 -6.72 1.04 15.66
C PRO A 150 -5.37 1.23 16.36
N ASN A 151 -4.45 0.29 16.20
CA ASN A 151 -3.11 0.36 16.79
C ASN A 151 -2.06 0.98 15.87
N ARG A 152 -2.46 1.49 14.70
CA ARG A 152 -1.59 2.20 13.75
C ARG A 152 -0.41 1.34 13.28
N SER A 153 -0.62 0.06 12.98
CA SER A 153 0.46 -0.84 12.57
C SER A 153 0.19 -1.61 11.29
N ILE A 154 1.29 -1.90 10.56
CA ILE A 154 1.32 -2.77 9.38
C ILE A 154 2.64 -3.55 9.36
N ASN A 155 2.56 -4.89 9.40
CA ASN A 155 3.76 -5.72 9.51
C ASN A 155 3.71 -6.99 8.65
N ILE A 156 4.87 -7.38 8.13
CA ILE A 156 5.15 -8.77 7.75
C ILE A 156 5.40 -9.55 9.04
N VAL A 157 4.76 -10.70 9.20
CA VAL A 157 4.92 -11.58 10.38
C VAL A 157 6.15 -12.47 10.18
N ILE A 158 7.33 -11.90 10.34
CA ILE A 158 8.63 -12.60 10.31
C ILE A 158 9.54 -12.04 11.41
N SER A 159 10.63 -12.75 11.73
CA SER A 159 11.60 -12.23 12.68
C SER A 159 12.47 -11.11 12.08
N ASP A 160 13.07 -10.28 12.95
CA ASP A 160 13.95 -9.21 12.50
C ASP A 160 15.19 -9.76 11.78
N GLU A 161 15.69 -10.94 12.20
CA GLU A 161 16.80 -11.62 11.55
C GLU A 161 16.44 -12.05 10.12
N ALA A 162 15.23 -12.60 9.91
CA ALA A 162 14.75 -12.99 8.58
C ALA A 162 14.56 -11.77 7.68
N LEU A 163 14.07 -10.66 8.22
CA LEU A 163 13.94 -9.40 7.49
C LEU A 163 15.31 -8.83 7.09
N ALA A 164 16.28 -8.87 7.99
CA ALA A 164 17.66 -8.44 7.74
C ALA A 164 18.33 -9.31 6.66
N GLU A 165 18.11 -10.62 6.68
CA GLU A 165 18.60 -11.54 5.65
C GLU A 165 18.01 -11.22 4.27
N ARG A 166 16.68 -10.97 4.19
CA ARG A 166 16.04 -10.54 2.94
C ARG A 166 16.63 -9.23 2.41
N ARG A 167 16.89 -8.25 3.28
CA ARG A 167 17.51 -6.98 2.92
C ARG A 167 18.91 -7.19 2.35
N ALA A 168 19.74 -7.96 3.04
CA ALA A 168 21.10 -8.29 2.57
C ALA A 168 21.09 -9.00 1.22
N LYS A 169 20.14 -9.94 1.00
CA LYS A 169 19.96 -10.64 -0.28
C LYS A 169 19.51 -9.68 -1.40
N MET A 170 18.59 -8.75 -1.10
CA MET A 170 18.13 -7.74 -2.05
C MET A 170 19.27 -6.81 -2.47
N GLU A 171 20.08 -6.35 -1.51
CA GLU A 171 21.23 -5.47 -1.75
C GLU A 171 22.35 -6.15 -2.53
N ALA A 172 22.53 -7.44 -2.37
CA ALA A 172 23.52 -8.25 -3.09
C ALA A 172 23.02 -8.72 -4.48
N SER A 173 21.78 -8.42 -4.86
CA SER A 173 21.21 -8.84 -6.14
C SER A 173 21.77 -8.03 -7.32
N ASP A 174 21.65 -8.55 -8.55
CA ASP A 174 22.08 -7.84 -9.76
C ASP A 174 21.30 -6.55 -10.04
N LYS A 175 20.08 -6.45 -9.52
CA LYS A 175 19.19 -5.29 -9.69
C LYS A 175 18.60 -4.88 -8.34
N PRO A 176 19.40 -4.39 -7.39
CA PRO A 176 18.90 -4.04 -6.07
C PRO A 176 17.83 -2.95 -6.17
N TRP A 177 16.75 -3.15 -5.45
CA TRP A 177 15.64 -2.19 -5.33
C TRP A 177 15.01 -1.77 -6.66
N LYS A 178 14.94 -2.69 -7.60
CA LYS A 178 14.30 -2.50 -8.92
C LYS A 178 13.36 -3.66 -9.22
N PRO A 179 12.29 -3.40 -9.99
CA PRO A 179 11.40 -4.47 -10.44
C PRO A 179 12.17 -5.47 -11.32
N LYS A 180 11.78 -6.75 -11.25
CA LYS A 180 12.49 -7.84 -11.95
C LYS A 180 12.36 -7.73 -13.47
N ASP A 181 11.13 -7.59 -13.96
CA ASP A 181 10.79 -7.75 -15.38
C ASP A 181 10.03 -6.54 -15.97
N ARG A 182 9.97 -5.44 -15.24
CA ARG A 182 9.24 -4.25 -15.69
C ARG A 182 10.04 -3.45 -16.71
N VAL A 183 9.46 -3.27 -17.88
CA VAL A 183 9.95 -2.31 -18.88
C VAL A 183 9.02 -1.10 -18.87
N ARG A 184 9.51 0.04 -18.41
CA ARG A 184 8.79 1.31 -18.41
C ARG A 184 9.65 2.40 -19.06
N GLU A 185 9.13 3.02 -20.12
CA GLU A 185 9.73 4.22 -20.67
C GLU A 185 9.39 5.42 -19.79
N VAL A 186 10.43 6.07 -19.30
CA VAL A 186 10.33 7.25 -18.46
C VAL A 186 10.94 8.44 -19.18
N SER A 187 10.19 9.54 -19.31
CA SER A 187 10.67 10.78 -19.93
C SER A 187 11.84 11.40 -19.13
N THR A 188 12.66 12.22 -19.79
CA THR A 188 13.79 12.90 -19.13
C THR A 188 13.30 13.76 -17.94
N SER A 189 12.17 14.44 -18.07
CA SER A 189 11.59 15.25 -17.01
C SER A 189 11.24 14.41 -15.79
N LEU A 190 10.60 13.25 -15.98
CA LEU A 190 10.24 12.35 -14.89
C LEU A 190 11.48 11.68 -14.26
N LYS A 191 12.52 11.39 -15.04
CA LYS A 191 13.80 10.91 -14.49
C LYS A 191 14.46 11.96 -13.59
N THR A 192 14.41 13.23 -14.00
CA THR A 192 14.92 14.34 -13.18
C THR A 192 14.12 14.50 -11.89
N PHE A 193 12.78 14.42 -11.97
CA PHE A 193 11.92 14.44 -10.79
C PHE A 193 12.25 13.28 -9.84
N ALA A 194 12.34 12.06 -10.35
CA ALA A 194 12.67 10.88 -9.55
C ALA A 194 14.01 10.98 -8.81
N ALA A 195 15.01 11.60 -9.45
CA ALA A 195 16.33 11.80 -8.84
C ALA A 195 16.32 12.76 -7.64
N LEU A 196 15.35 13.68 -7.59
CA LEU A 196 15.19 14.67 -6.52
C LEU A 196 14.14 14.27 -5.47
N ALA A 197 13.34 13.21 -5.73
CA ALA A 197 12.34 12.75 -4.78
C ALA A 197 13.00 12.19 -3.51
N THR A 198 12.39 12.47 -2.36
CA THR A 198 12.92 12.08 -1.04
C THR A 198 12.09 11.00 -0.36
N SER A 199 10.79 10.96 -0.60
CA SER A 199 9.86 10.01 0.02
C SER A 199 8.62 9.80 -0.84
N ALA A 200 7.89 8.72 -0.59
CA ALA A 200 6.60 8.41 -1.21
C ALA A 200 5.44 9.20 -0.58
#